data_f6e740927a298577d396fe070dc163d1
#
_entry.id   f6e740927a298577d396fe070dc163d1
#
_cell.length_a   1.000
_cell.length_b   1.000
_cell.length_c   1.000
_cell.angle_alpha   90.00
_cell.angle_beta   90.00
_cell.angle_gamma   90.00
#
_symmetry.space_group_name_H-M   'P 1'
#
loop_
_entity.id
_entity.type
_entity.pdbx_description
1 polymer ?
#
loop_
_entity_poly.entity_id
_entity_poly.type
_entity_poly.pdbx_seq_one_letter_code
_entity_poly.pdbx_strand_id
1 'polypeptide(L)'
;MQTVKMYSTLVCPYCVHAKTLLKKRGVERIEDIRVDLDPAQRASMMALTGRRTVPQIFIGETHVGGCDELVARDQRGALMPLLNGAQG
;
A
#
# COMPACT_ATOMS: atom_id res chain seq x y z
N MET A 1 -0.80 15.62 2.40
CA MET A 1 -0.74 14.17 2.68
C MET A 1 0.21 13.51 1.69
N GLN A 2 0.95 12.49 2.12
CA GLN A 2 1.88 11.77 1.27
C GLN A 2 1.15 11.02 0.14
N THR A 3 1.84 10.80 -0.97
CA THR A 3 1.35 9.96 -2.05
C THR A 3 1.23 8.52 -1.59
N VAL A 4 0.11 7.88 -1.91
CA VAL A 4 -0.10 6.46 -1.60
C VAL A 4 -0.13 5.67 -2.89
N LYS A 5 0.72 4.64 -2.95
CA LYS A 5 0.83 3.74 -4.09
C LYS A 5 0.61 2.31 -3.62
N MET A 6 -0.15 1.54 -4.38
CA MET A 6 -0.44 0.15 -4.06
C MET A 6 -0.31 -0.73 -5.29
N TYR A 7 0.46 -1.79 -5.17
CA TYR A 7 0.45 -2.88 -6.14
C TYR A 7 -0.66 -3.84 -5.78
N SER A 8 -1.50 -4.18 -6.76
CA SER A 8 -2.70 -4.98 -6.52
C SER A 8 -3.01 -5.93 -7.67
N THR A 9 -4.04 -6.75 -7.48
CA THR A 9 -4.62 -7.59 -8.54
C THR A 9 -6.14 -7.39 -8.54
N LEU A 10 -6.81 -7.85 -9.61
CA LEU A 10 -8.26 -7.70 -9.74
C LEU A 10 -9.01 -8.38 -8.60
N VAL A 11 -8.65 -9.61 -8.29
CA VAL A 11 -9.32 -10.38 -7.24
C VAL A 11 -8.37 -10.45 -6.05
N CYS A 12 -8.52 -9.49 -5.13
CA CYS A 12 -7.67 -9.40 -3.96
C CYS A 12 -8.45 -8.80 -2.80
N PRO A 13 -9.06 -9.63 -1.93
CA PRO A 13 -9.79 -9.12 -0.77
C PRO A 13 -8.93 -8.26 0.15
N TYR A 14 -7.67 -8.62 0.34
CA TYR A 14 -6.75 -7.83 1.16
C TYR A 14 -6.42 -6.48 0.54
N CYS A 15 -6.38 -6.38 -0.79
CA CYS A 15 -6.22 -5.11 -1.48
C CYS A 15 -7.43 -4.20 -1.23
N VAL A 16 -8.63 -4.76 -1.31
CA VAL A 16 -9.88 -4.03 -1.03
C VAL A 16 -9.90 -3.55 0.42
N HIS A 17 -9.54 -4.42 1.36
CA HIS A 17 -9.49 -4.07 2.78
C HIS A 17 -8.49 -2.93 3.04
N ALA A 18 -7.31 -3.02 2.45
CA ALA A 18 -6.30 -1.98 2.61
C ALA A 18 -6.76 -0.63 2.04
N LYS A 19 -7.39 -0.65 0.86
CA LYS A 19 -7.95 0.57 0.26
C LYS A 19 -9.03 1.18 1.14
N THR A 20 -9.91 0.35 1.68
CA THR A 20 -10.99 0.80 2.57
C THR A 20 -10.42 1.50 3.80
N LEU A 21 -9.40 0.91 4.43
CA LEU A 21 -8.74 1.52 5.58
C LEU A 21 -8.11 2.88 5.22
N LEU A 22 -7.36 2.92 4.12
CA LEU A 22 -6.71 4.16 3.68
C LEU A 22 -7.74 5.26 3.40
N LYS A 23 -8.85 4.93 2.74
CA LYS A 23 -9.93 5.88 2.48
C LYS A 23 -10.54 6.38 3.78
N LYS A 24 -10.75 5.48 4.74
CA LYS A 24 -11.28 5.81 6.06
C LYS A 24 -10.37 6.80 6.81
N ARG A 25 -9.07 6.75 6.56
CA ARG A 25 -8.09 7.65 7.18
C ARG A 25 -7.88 8.93 6.37
N GLY A 26 -8.69 9.17 5.34
CA GLY A 26 -8.66 10.43 4.60
C GLY A 26 -7.86 10.41 3.31
N VAL A 27 -7.37 9.26 2.88
CA VAL A 27 -6.66 9.16 1.59
C VAL A 27 -7.69 9.24 0.46
N GLU A 28 -7.62 10.29 -0.33
CA GLU A 28 -8.55 10.50 -1.44
C GLU A 28 -8.13 9.74 -2.68
N ARG A 29 -6.84 9.56 -2.87
CA ARG A 29 -6.25 9.04 -4.10
C ARG A 29 -5.22 7.98 -3.80
N ILE A 30 -5.38 6.81 -4.41
CA ILE A 30 -4.42 5.72 -4.33
C ILE A 30 -3.97 5.41 -5.75
N GLU A 31 -2.67 5.48 -6.00
CA GLU A 31 -2.10 5.03 -7.26
C GLU A 31 -2.09 3.50 -7.26
N ASP A 32 -3.00 2.92 -8.00
CA ASP A 32 -3.24 1.48 -8.02
C ASP A 32 -2.56 0.86 -9.23
N ILE A 33 -1.55 0.02 -9.00
CA ILE A 33 -0.77 -0.62 -10.04
C ILE A 33 -1.17 -2.09 -10.11
N ARG A 34 -1.84 -2.46 -11.20
CA ARG A 34 -2.36 -3.81 -11.41
C ARG A 34 -1.25 -4.71 -11.98
N VAL A 35 -0.66 -5.52 -11.11
CA VAL A 35 0.44 -6.41 -11.49
C VAL A 35 -0.03 -7.65 -12.25
N ASP A 36 -1.32 -7.94 -12.20
CA ASP A 36 -1.92 -9.01 -12.99
C ASP A 36 -2.09 -8.63 -14.47
N LEU A 37 -2.07 -7.33 -14.77
CA LEU A 37 -2.17 -6.84 -16.14
C LEU A 37 -0.81 -6.59 -16.80
N ASP A 38 0.24 -6.45 -16.01
CA ASP A 38 1.56 -6.06 -16.51
C ASP A 38 2.67 -6.79 -15.77
N PRO A 39 3.28 -7.82 -16.42
CA PRO A 39 4.37 -8.57 -15.78
C PRO A 39 5.59 -7.71 -15.41
N ALA A 40 5.85 -6.63 -16.14
CA ALA A 40 6.95 -5.73 -15.81
C ALA A 40 6.69 -5.02 -14.46
N GLN A 41 5.44 -4.69 -14.17
CA GLN A 41 5.08 -4.08 -12.89
C GLN A 41 5.20 -5.09 -11.75
N ARG A 42 4.89 -6.35 -11.99
CA ARG A 42 5.13 -7.41 -10.99
C ARG A 42 6.61 -7.55 -10.70
N ALA A 43 7.45 -7.55 -11.72
CA ALA A 43 8.90 -7.61 -11.55
C ALA A 43 9.43 -6.41 -10.76
N SER A 44 8.92 -5.21 -11.05
CA SER A 44 9.27 -4.00 -10.32
C SER A 44 8.88 -4.11 -8.85
N MET A 45 7.67 -4.60 -8.56
CA MET A 45 7.21 -4.80 -7.19
C MET A 45 8.15 -5.75 -6.44
N MET A 46 8.50 -6.87 -7.05
CA MET A 46 9.39 -7.85 -6.44
C MET A 46 10.78 -7.27 -6.18
N ALA A 47 11.30 -6.49 -7.12
CA ALA A 47 12.61 -5.84 -6.96
C ALA A 47 12.60 -4.80 -5.83
N LEU A 48 11.51 -4.03 -5.72
CA LEU A 48 11.40 -2.97 -4.72
C LEU A 48 11.10 -3.50 -3.31
N THR A 49 10.34 -4.58 -3.21
CA THR A 49 9.82 -5.05 -1.91
C THR A 49 10.44 -6.34 -1.43
N GLY A 50 11.04 -7.12 -2.31
CA GLY A 50 11.47 -8.47 -2.01
C GLY A 50 10.33 -9.46 -1.83
N ARG A 51 9.11 -9.07 -2.17
CA ARG A 51 7.89 -9.87 -1.96
C ARG A 51 7.14 -10.09 -3.26
N ARG A 52 6.38 -11.19 -3.30
CA ARG A 52 5.54 -11.58 -4.45
C ARG A 52 4.06 -11.34 -4.21
N THR A 53 3.67 -11.08 -2.96
CA THR A 53 2.27 -10.97 -2.56
C THR A 53 1.73 -9.57 -2.78
N VAL A 54 0.41 -9.47 -2.94
CA VAL A 54 -0.32 -8.22 -2.99
C VAL A 54 -1.31 -8.17 -1.83
N PRO A 55 -1.65 -7.00 -1.32
CA PRO A 55 -1.15 -5.70 -1.73
C PRO A 55 0.29 -5.45 -1.27
N GLN A 56 0.99 -4.56 -1.97
CA GLN A 56 2.23 -3.97 -1.47
C GLN A 56 2.04 -2.46 -1.51
N ILE A 57 2.18 -1.81 -0.36
CA ILE A 57 1.75 -0.44 -0.13
C ILE A 57 2.94 0.44 0.17
N PHE A 58 3.00 1.57 -0.52
CA PHE A 58 4.00 2.62 -0.28
C PHE A 58 3.27 3.90 0.11
N ILE A 59 3.77 4.57 1.15
CA ILE A 59 3.32 5.90 1.54
C ILE A 59 4.54 6.81 1.44
N GLY A 60 4.51 7.71 0.47
CA GLY A 60 5.72 8.42 0.06
C GLY A 60 6.77 7.41 -0.38
N GLU A 61 7.95 7.47 0.19
CA GLU A 61 9.02 6.52 -0.10
C GLU A 61 9.07 5.34 0.87
N THR A 62 8.18 5.32 1.86
CA THR A 62 8.16 4.28 2.87
C THR A 62 7.39 3.06 2.38
N HIS A 63 8.05 1.91 2.37
CA HIS A 63 7.39 0.63 2.10
C HIS A 63 6.70 0.15 3.38
N VAL A 64 5.38 0.25 3.41
CA VAL A 64 4.57 -0.19 4.55
C VAL A 64 4.48 -1.72 4.59
N GLY A 65 4.30 -2.33 3.43
CA GLY A 65 4.11 -3.77 3.30
C GLY A 65 2.73 -4.11 2.79
N GLY A 66 2.16 -5.20 3.28
CA GLY A 66 0.82 -5.65 2.90
C GLY A 66 -0.26 -5.11 3.82
N CYS A 67 -1.45 -5.72 3.70
CA CYS A 67 -2.61 -5.30 4.49
C CYS A 67 -2.36 -5.47 5.99
N ASP A 68 -1.74 -6.59 6.41
CA ASP A 68 -1.49 -6.85 7.83
C ASP A 68 -0.59 -5.79 8.45
N GLU A 69 0.48 -5.41 7.75
CA GLU A 69 1.39 -4.37 8.23
C GLU A 69 0.72 -3.01 8.25
N LEU A 70 -0.17 -2.72 7.28
CA LEU A 70 -0.93 -1.48 7.26
C LEU A 70 -1.86 -1.40 8.48
N VAL A 71 -2.60 -2.48 8.75
CA VAL A 71 -3.51 -2.56 9.91
C VAL A 71 -2.74 -2.41 11.21
N ALA A 72 -1.61 -3.10 11.34
CA ALA A 72 -0.78 -3.02 12.54
C ALA A 72 -0.27 -1.60 12.78
N ARG A 73 0.17 -0.93 11.73
CA ARG A 73 0.63 0.46 11.82
C ARG A 73 -0.50 1.39 12.24
N ASP A 74 -1.69 1.18 11.68
CA ASP A 74 -2.87 1.95 12.07
C ASP A 74 -3.25 1.77 13.53
N GLN A 75 -3.26 0.52 13.99
CA GLN A 75 -3.63 0.17 15.37
C GLN A 75 -2.69 0.77 16.41
N ARG A 76 -1.41 0.93 16.09
CA ARG A 76 -0.46 1.56 17.02
C ARG A 76 -0.35 3.08 16.85
N GLY A 77 -1.26 3.67 16.06
CA GLY A 77 -1.29 5.13 15.89
C GLY A 77 -0.20 5.69 15.00
N ALA A 78 0.48 4.86 14.20
CA ALA A 78 1.61 5.27 13.37
C ALA A 78 1.24 5.55 11.91
N LEU A 79 -0.01 5.25 11.50
CA LEU A 79 -0.42 5.44 10.11
C LEU A 79 -0.65 6.92 9.78
N MET A 80 -1.42 7.63 10.59
CA MET A 80 -1.71 9.04 10.33
C MET A 80 -0.45 9.92 10.30
N PRO A 81 0.49 9.78 11.25
CA PRO A 81 1.73 10.55 11.15
C PRO A 81 2.49 10.27 9.85
N LEU A 82 2.54 9.02 9.40
CA LEU A 82 3.20 8.67 8.15
C LEU A 82 2.49 9.31 6.95
N LEU A 83 1.17 9.25 6.89
CA LEU A 83 0.38 9.89 5.83
C LEU A 83 0.61 11.40 5.80
N ASN A 84 0.82 12.02 6.95
CA ASN A 84 1.04 13.47 7.08
C ASN A 84 2.51 13.87 6.92
N GLY A 85 3.38 12.96 6.51
CA GLY A 85 4.75 13.27 6.13
C GLY A 85 5.83 12.88 7.12
N ALA A 86 5.48 12.25 8.25
CA ALA A 86 6.49 11.77 9.18
C ALA A 86 7.25 10.58 8.59
N GLN A 87 8.53 10.48 8.93
CA GLN A 87 9.36 9.36 8.48
C GLN A 87 9.07 8.12 9.31
N GLY A 88 8.89 7.03 8.62
CA GLY A 88 8.71 5.76 9.12
C GLY A 88 8.50 5.11 10.15
#